data_5b1bb53cbd759b083e338b29742b427d
#
_entry.id   5b1bb53cbd759b083e338b29742b427d
#
_cell.length_a   1.000
_cell.length_b   1.000
_cell.length_c   1.000
_cell.angle_alpha   90.00
_cell.angle_beta   90.00
_cell.angle_gamma   90.00
#
_symmetry.space_group_name_H-M   'P 1'
#
loop_
_entity.id
_entity.type
_entity.pdbx_description
1 polymer ?
#
loop_
_entity_poly.entity_id
_entity_poly.type
_entity_poly.pdbx_seq_one_letter_code
_entity_poly.pdbx_strand_id
1 'polypeptide(L)'
;MLAFSPALDLTQNGRGGLSTGSFNANYAGYGDLIPCKTAFIDAHTPGSDQKENFTIIGGGVSESPDQHVHIKDTPGFNIGAAGQPPRCRNSLHSHTTAEVFFVLKGRWRFFWGRWGKAGEVVLEEGDIINIPTGIFRGFENIGLDYGMIMAVLGGDDAGGGVTWAPQVIQDAAEHGLILGDNSKLYDSKKGQKLPEGISPMPILSDEKLAKMPEPPAIDVIPRHVARYLDLMGLAGKSPIKVIGEDAMLPDKPGFEMDFITRGSSGSAWAPR
;
A
#
# COMPACT_ATOMS: atom_id res chain seq x y z
N MET A 1 -14.10 -20.87 -12.83
CA MET A 1 -14.52 -19.96 -13.92
C MET A 1 -15.70 -19.16 -13.38
N LEU A 2 -15.46 -18.06 -12.69
CA LEU A 2 -16.50 -17.17 -12.19
C LEU A 2 -16.82 -16.21 -13.34
N ALA A 3 -18.03 -16.32 -13.86
CA ALA A 3 -18.54 -15.42 -14.87
C ALA A 3 -18.70 -14.02 -14.23
N PHE A 4 -17.98 -13.04 -14.78
CA PHE A 4 -18.27 -11.64 -14.49
C PHE A 4 -19.70 -11.33 -14.93
N SER A 5 -20.52 -10.83 -14.00
CA SER A 5 -21.78 -10.20 -14.35
C SER A 5 -21.51 -9.05 -15.32
N PRO A 6 -22.32 -8.89 -16.37
CA PRO A 6 -22.16 -7.74 -17.26
C PRO A 6 -22.37 -6.45 -16.45
N ALA A 7 -21.55 -5.46 -16.79
CA ALA A 7 -21.67 -4.12 -16.24
C ALA A 7 -23.15 -3.66 -16.27
N LEU A 8 -23.64 -3.18 -15.13
CA LEU A 8 -24.98 -2.64 -15.04
C LEU A 8 -25.04 -1.43 -15.97
N ASP A 9 -25.78 -1.53 -17.05
CA ASP A 9 -26.05 -0.40 -17.94
C ASP A 9 -27.01 0.56 -17.23
N LEU A 10 -26.46 1.56 -16.57
CA LEU A 10 -27.19 2.60 -15.85
C LEU A 10 -27.86 3.65 -16.78
N THR A 11 -27.76 3.49 -18.10
CA THR A 11 -28.34 4.44 -19.06
C THR A 11 -29.84 4.26 -19.28
N GLN A 12 -30.45 3.17 -18.77
CA GLN A 12 -31.85 2.82 -19.06
C GLN A 12 -32.89 3.32 -18.02
N ASN A 13 -32.49 3.88 -16.88
CA ASN A 13 -33.46 4.44 -15.94
C ASN A 13 -33.45 5.97 -15.91
N GLY A 14 -34.10 6.54 -16.90
CA GLY A 14 -34.45 7.95 -16.90
C GLY A 14 -35.47 8.32 -15.83
N ARG A 15 -35.02 9.02 -14.78
CA ARG A 15 -35.70 10.11 -14.08
C ARG A 15 -34.82 10.64 -12.96
N GLY A 16 -34.30 11.84 -13.19
CA GLY A 16 -33.49 12.59 -12.23
C GLY A 16 -32.11 12.91 -12.80
N GLY A 17 -32.01 14.04 -13.49
CA GLY A 17 -30.80 14.45 -14.21
C GLY A 17 -29.61 14.70 -13.29
N LEU A 18 -28.84 13.66 -13.02
CA LEU A 18 -27.43 13.81 -12.72
C LEU A 18 -26.70 13.90 -14.04
N SER A 19 -26.02 15.03 -14.28
CA SER A 19 -25.24 15.20 -15.51
C SER A 19 -24.22 14.06 -15.60
N THR A 20 -24.14 13.40 -16.76
CA THR A 20 -23.17 12.33 -17.04
C THR A 20 -21.72 12.75 -16.78
N GLY A 21 -21.43 14.04 -16.68
CA GLY A 21 -20.10 14.58 -16.34
C GLY A 21 -19.69 14.42 -14.88
N SER A 22 -20.65 14.30 -13.92
CA SER A 22 -20.31 14.13 -12.50
C SER A 22 -20.07 12.67 -12.09
N PHE A 23 -20.61 11.71 -12.83
CA PHE A 23 -20.44 10.29 -12.56
C PHE A 23 -19.05 9.79 -12.99
N ASN A 24 -18.47 10.36 -14.06
CA ASN A 24 -17.16 9.96 -14.56
C ASN A 24 -16.00 10.52 -13.73
N ALA A 25 -16.23 11.53 -12.91
CA ALA A 25 -15.16 12.17 -12.12
C ALA A 25 -14.70 11.32 -10.92
N ASN A 26 -15.51 10.35 -10.47
CA ASN A 26 -15.26 9.52 -9.28
C ASN A 26 -15.28 8.01 -9.60
N TYR A 27 -14.97 7.62 -10.82
CA TYR A 27 -14.88 6.24 -11.22
C TYR A 27 -13.50 5.96 -11.82
N ALA A 28 -12.84 4.92 -11.34
CA ALA A 28 -11.65 4.37 -11.95
C ALA A 28 -11.74 2.84 -11.92
N GLY A 29 -11.81 2.22 -13.08
CA GLY A 29 -11.68 0.77 -13.21
C GLY A 29 -10.22 0.34 -13.20
N TYR A 30 -9.93 -0.91 -12.90
CA TYR A 30 -8.55 -1.43 -12.92
C TYR A 30 -7.87 -1.26 -14.28
N GLY A 31 -8.64 -1.32 -15.38
CA GLY A 31 -8.13 -1.08 -16.73
C GLY A 31 -7.78 0.37 -17.05
N ASP A 32 -8.25 1.30 -16.23
CA ASP A 32 -8.04 2.74 -16.41
C ASP A 32 -6.87 3.26 -15.56
N LEU A 33 -6.27 2.41 -14.73
CA LEU A 33 -5.18 2.82 -13.84
C LEU A 33 -3.92 3.20 -14.62
N ILE A 34 -3.44 4.40 -14.37
CA ILE A 34 -2.23 4.96 -14.97
C ILE A 34 -1.07 4.80 -13.99
N PRO A 35 -0.05 3.98 -14.31
CA PRO A 35 1.09 3.78 -13.43
C PRO A 35 2.06 4.96 -13.43
N CYS A 36 2.63 5.28 -12.29
CA CYS A 36 3.84 6.07 -12.18
C CYS A 36 5.03 5.14 -11.90
N LYS A 37 5.99 5.08 -12.82
CA LYS A 37 7.19 4.22 -12.69
C LYS A 37 8.31 4.89 -11.91
N THR A 38 8.22 6.19 -11.68
CA THR A 38 9.19 7.00 -10.94
C THR A 38 8.53 7.66 -9.72
N ALA A 39 7.60 6.97 -9.07
CA ALA A 39 6.85 7.52 -7.95
C ALA A 39 7.72 7.79 -6.71
N PHE A 40 8.78 7.03 -6.53
CA PHE A 40 9.59 7.01 -5.32
C PHE A 40 11.08 7.03 -5.61
N ILE A 41 11.86 7.44 -4.61
CA ILE A 41 13.32 7.60 -4.69
C ILE A 41 14.06 6.35 -5.18
N ASP A 42 13.57 5.16 -4.90
CA ASP A 42 14.19 3.89 -5.28
C ASP A 42 13.87 3.43 -6.73
N ALA A 43 13.19 4.28 -7.52
CA ALA A 43 12.73 3.91 -8.86
C ALA A 43 13.85 3.61 -9.87
N HIS A 44 15.09 4.02 -9.61
CA HIS A 44 16.25 3.68 -10.46
C HIS A 44 17.18 2.64 -9.80
N THR A 45 16.89 2.22 -8.59
CA THR A 45 17.69 1.23 -7.86
C THR A 45 17.41 -0.17 -8.41
N PRO A 46 18.44 -0.97 -8.73
CA PRO A 46 18.26 -2.33 -9.22
C PRO A 46 17.37 -3.18 -8.31
N GLY A 47 16.38 -3.83 -8.92
CA GLY A 47 15.37 -4.62 -8.20
C GLY A 47 14.17 -3.81 -7.70
N SER A 48 14.17 -2.46 -7.86
CA SER A 48 13.02 -1.59 -7.62
C SER A 48 12.62 -0.79 -8.85
N ASP A 49 13.40 -0.87 -9.90
CA ASP A 49 13.33 -0.09 -11.14
C ASP A 49 12.21 -0.51 -12.10
N GLN A 50 11.49 -1.59 -11.80
CA GLN A 50 10.39 -2.09 -12.63
C GLN A 50 9.04 -2.01 -11.94
N LYS A 51 8.95 -1.37 -10.79
CA LYS A 51 7.69 -1.22 -10.08
C LYS A 51 6.78 -0.17 -10.72
N GLU A 52 5.49 -0.41 -10.59
CA GLU A 52 4.42 0.50 -10.99
C GLU A 52 3.62 0.91 -9.76
N ASN A 53 3.45 2.22 -9.56
CA ASN A 53 2.71 2.75 -8.44
C ASN A 53 1.48 3.49 -8.95
N PHE A 54 0.35 3.24 -8.33
CA PHE A 54 -0.93 3.82 -8.68
C PHE A 54 -1.48 4.60 -7.50
N THR A 55 -1.88 5.84 -7.72
CA THR A 55 -2.66 6.63 -6.75
C THR A 55 -4.11 6.60 -7.18
N ILE A 56 -4.93 5.86 -6.45
CA ILE A 56 -6.31 5.56 -6.84
C ILE A 56 -7.26 6.57 -6.21
N ILE A 57 -7.24 6.71 -4.88
CA ILE A 57 -8.06 7.67 -4.15
C ILE A 57 -7.16 8.52 -3.26
N GLY A 58 -7.35 9.83 -3.30
CA GLY A 58 -6.56 10.81 -2.54
C GLY A 58 -5.19 11.08 -3.17
N GLY A 59 -4.44 12.01 -2.58
CA GLY A 59 -3.15 12.46 -3.10
C GLY A 59 -2.02 11.43 -3.04
N GLY A 60 -2.13 10.44 -2.16
CA GLY A 60 -1.09 9.43 -1.97
C GLY A 60 0.20 10.01 -1.40
N VAL A 61 1.27 9.21 -1.44
CA VAL A 61 2.60 9.53 -0.88
C VAL A 61 3.67 9.67 -1.95
N SER A 62 3.30 9.74 -3.23
CA SER A 62 4.26 9.82 -4.32
C SER A 62 5.12 11.08 -4.23
N GLU A 63 6.41 10.93 -4.44
CA GLU A 63 7.41 12.00 -4.49
C GLU A 63 7.58 12.58 -5.91
N SER A 64 6.93 11.94 -6.90
CA SER A 64 6.99 12.35 -8.29
C SER A 64 5.91 13.38 -8.63
N PRO A 65 6.26 14.47 -9.31
CA PRO A 65 5.27 15.41 -9.84
C PRO A 65 4.41 14.81 -10.96
N ASP A 66 4.87 13.71 -11.56
CA ASP A 66 4.20 13.06 -12.70
C ASP A 66 3.15 12.02 -12.24
N GLN A 67 2.90 11.89 -10.94
CA GLN A 67 1.92 10.96 -10.41
C GLN A 67 0.50 11.36 -10.79
N HIS A 68 -0.18 10.48 -11.52
CA HIS A 68 -1.60 10.64 -11.79
C HIS A 68 -2.43 10.25 -10.56
N VAL A 69 -3.39 11.12 -10.19
CA VAL A 69 -4.39 10.85 -9.15
C VAL A 69 -5.73 10.64 -9.81
N HIS A 70 -6.31 9.43 -9.70
CA HIS A 70 -7.54 9.06 -10.39
C HIS A 70 -8.78 9.69 -9.76
N ILE A 71 -8.91 9.55 -8.44
CA ILE A 71 -10.02 10.13 -7.65
C ILE A 71 -9.40 11.04 -6.60
N LYS A 72 -9.64 12.35 -6.71
CA LYS A 72 -8.99 13.34 -5.85
C LYS A 72 -9.64 13.47 -4.48
N ASP A 73 -10.94 13.25 -4.42
CA ASP A 73 -11.70 13.39 -3.18
C ASP A 73 -11.40 12.22 -2.23
N THR A 74 -11.05 12.52 -1.00
CA THR A 74 -10.75 11.53 0.03
C THR A 74 -11.36 11.93 1.37
N PRO A 75 -12.11 11.01 2.02
CA PRO A 75 -12.73 11.28 3.32
C PRO A 75 -11.88 10.72 4.47
N GLY A 76 -10.60 11.09 4.60
CA GLY A 76 -9.76 10.68 5.71
C GLY A 76 -8.93 9.42 5.49
N PHE A 77 -8.74 8.98 4.25
CA PHE A 77 -7.82 7.91 3.86
C PHE A 77 -7.35 8.08 2.41
N ASN A 78 -6.27 7.40 2.06
CA ASN A 78 -5.80 7.31 0.68
C ASN A 78 -5.72 5.84 0.26
N ILE A 79 -5.99 5.56 -1.01
CA ILE A 79 -5.83 4.24 -1.60
C ILE A 79 -4.85 4.33 -2.76
N GLY A 80 -3.82 3.52 -2.66
CA GLY A 80 -2.86 3.28 -3.73
C GLY A 80 -2.74 1.81 -4.06
N ALA A 81 -1.95 1.51 -5.08
CA ALA A 81 -1.56 0.14 -5.39
C ALA A 81 -0.11 0.10 -5.87
N ALA A 82 0.54 -1.04 -5.66
CA ALA A 82 1.84 -1.35 -6.23
C ALA A 82 1.71 -2.59 -7.11
N GLY A 83 2.09 -2.43 -8.38
CA GLY A 83 2.22 -3.50 -9.35
C GLY A 83 3.69 -3.80 -9.59
N GLN A 84 4.10 -5.06 -9.54
CA GLN A 84 5.51 -5.45 -9.64
C GLN A 84 5.68 -6.77 -10.40
N PRO A 85 6.64 -6.85 -11.32
CA PRO A 85 7.07 -8.14 -11.87
C PRO A 85 7.77 -8.98 -10.81
N PRO A 86 8.03 -10.26 -11.10
CA PRO A 86 8.79 -11.13 -10.19
C PRO A 86 10.14 -10.55 -9.77
N ARG A 87 10.48 -10.68 -8.49
CA ARG A 87 11.71 -10.19 -7.84
C ARG A 87 11.85 -8.66 -7.78
N CYS A 88 10.82 -7.94 -8.16
CA CYS A 88 10.77 -6.51 -7.95
C CYS A 88 10.32 -6.21 -6.51
N ARG A 89 10.92 -5.19 -5.89
CA ARG A 89 10.67 -4.83 -4.49
C ARG A 89 10.37 -3.35 -4.32
N ASN A 90 9.69 -3.02 -3.26
CA ASN A 90 9.65 -1.69 -2.69
C ASN A 90 10.63 -1.63 -1.51
N SER A 91 11.50 -0.63 -1.51
CA SER A 91 12.60 -0.53 -0.55
C SER A 91 12.13 -0.17 0.86
N LEU A 92 13.03 -0.32 1.84
CA LEU A 92 12.73 -0.06 3.26
C LEU A 92 12.35 1.40 3.51
N HIS A 93 11.15 1.59 4.02
CA HIS A 93 10.57 2.89 4.36
C HIS A 93 9.62 2.77 5.55
N SER A 94 9.28 3.89 6.15
CA SER A 94 8.29 3.95 7.22
C SER A 94 7.32 5.11 7.02
N HIS A 95 6.15 5.00 7.63
CA HIS A 95 5.14 6.05 7.71
C HIS A 95 4.79 6.36 9.18
N THR A 96 4.27 7.54 9.43
CA THR A 96 3.75 7.94 10.73
C THR A 96 2.30 7.52 10.94
N THR A 97 1.59 7.21 9.87
CA THR A 97 0.21 6.71 9.90
C THR A 97 0.14 5.20 9.63
N ALA A 98 -1.00 4.62 9.96
CA ALA A 98 -1.28 3.22 9.65
C ALA A 98 -1.34 3.00 8.13
N GLU A 99 -0.80 1.88 7.69
CA GLU A 99 -0.89 1.41 6.32
C GLU A 99 -1.28 -0.05 6.30
N VAL A 100 -2.36 -0.35 5.60
CA VAL A 100 -2.89 -1.71 5.43
C VAL A 100 -2.67 -2.13 3.99
N PHE A 101 -2.06 -3.29 3.81
CA PHE A 101 -1.90 -3.91 2.49
C PHE A 101 -2.87 -5.07 2.32
N PHE A 102 -3.45 -5.14 1.14
CA PHE A 102 -4.28 -6.24 0.68
C PHE A 102 -3.65 -6.84 -0.58
N VAL A 103 -3.37 -8.14 -0.58
CA VAL A 103 -2.82 -8.82 -1.75
C VAL A 103 -3.93 -9.10 -2.75
N LEU A 104 -3.92 -8.38 -3.87
CA LEU A 104 -4.89 -8.55 -4.95
C LEU A 104 -4.50 -9.68 -5.89
N LYS A 105 -3.19 -9.81 -6.14
CA LYS A 105 -2.65 -10.82 -7.06
C LYS A 105 -1.20 -11.14 -6.73
N GLY A 106 -0.86 -12.44 -6.79
CA GLY A 106 0.51 -12.91 -6.69
C GLY A 106 0.91 -13.32 -5.27
N ARG A 107 2.20 -13.53 -5.10
CA ARG A 107 2.80 -13.99 -3.85
C ARG A 107 3.85 -13.00 -3.40
N TRP A 108 3.70 -12.51 -2.17
CA TRP A 108 4.46 -11.36 -1.68
C TRP A 108 5.20 -11.66 -0.40
N ARG A 109 6.45 -11.25 -0.31
CA ARG A 109 7.23 -11.22 0.91
C ARG A 109 7.19 -9.81 1.48
N PHE A 110 6.68 -9.63 2.68
CA PHE A 110 6.82 -8.41 3.48
C PHE A 110 7.94 -8.63 4.50
N PHE A 111 8.82 -7.67 4.63
CA PHE A 111 9.96 -7.72 5.55
C PHE A 111 10.13 -6.37 6.25
N TRP A 112 10.68 -6.39 7.45
CA TRP A 112 10.79 -5.18 8.27
C TRP A 112 12.01 -5.18 9.18
N GLY A 113 12.20 -4.02 9.90
CA GLY A 113 13.34 -3.70 10.74
C GLY A 113 14.33 -2.78 10.06
N ARG A 114 15.29 -2.28 10.82
CA ARG A 114 16.29 -1.29 10.34
C ARG A 114 17.00 -1.71 9.08
N TRP A 115 17.25 -3.01 8.95
CA TRP A 115 17.95 -3.62 7.82
C TRP A 115 17.07 -4.64 7.07
N GLY A 116 15.75 -4.63 7.34
CA GLY A 116 14.83 -5.61 6.77
C GLY A 116 15.03 -7.05 7.30
N LYS A 117 15.58 -7.20 8.50
CA LYS A 117 15.96 -8.52 9.06
C LYS A 117 15.31 -8.81 10.43
N ALA A 118 14.49 -7.93 10.96
CA ALA A 118 13.80 -8.15 12.22
C ALA A 118 12.69 -9.20 12.09
N GLY A 119 12.03 -9.24 10.95
CA GLY A 119 11.04 -10.25 10.63
C GLY A 119 10.59 -10.16 9.19
N GLU A 120 9.93 -11.22 8.74
CA GLU A 120 9.29 -11.29 7.43
C GLU A 120 8.07 -12.20 7.47
N VAL A 121 7.20 -12.04 6.48
CA VAL A 121 6.03 -12.90 6.25
C VAL A 121 5.76 -13.01 4.76
N VAL A 122 5.35 -14.18 4.33
CA VAL A 122 4.86 -14.39 2.95
C VAL A 122 3.35 -14.35 2.97
N LEU A 123 2.77 -13.56 2.07
CA LEU A 123 1.33 -13.38 1.89
C LEU A 123 0.93 -13.85 0.49
N GLU A 124 -0.27 -14.42 0.42
CA GLU A 124 -0.93 -14.90 -0.79
C GLU A 124 -2.14 -14.02 -1.14
N GLU A 125 -2.75 -14.27 -2.28
CA GLU A 125 -3.96 -13.54 -2.72
C GLU A 125 -5.07 -13.57 -1.67
N GLY A 126 -5.61 -12.39 -1.35
CA GLY A 126 -6.64 -12.21 -0.32
C GLY A 126 -6.11 -11.99 1.09
N ASP A 127 -4.81 -12.22 1.34
CA ASP A 127 -4.21 -11.94 2.64
C ASP A 127 -4.09 -10.43 2.88
N ILE A 128 -4.12 -10.06 4.15
CA ILE A 128 -4.04 -8.66 4.60
C ILE A 128 -2.94 -8.53 5.65
N ILE A 129 -2.21 -7.43 5.60
CA ILE A 129 -1.27 -7.05 6.64
C ILE A 129 -1.39 -5.56 6.98
N ASN A 130 -1.40 -5.26 8.28
CA ASN A 130 -1.25 -3.92 8.82
C ASN A 130 0.11 -3.81 9.51
N ILE A 131 1.11 -3.30 8.83
CA ILE A 131 2.45 -3.18 9.42
C ILE A 131 2.45 -2.06 10.46
N PRO A 132 3.02 -2.29 11.66
CA PRO A 132 3.11 -1.27 12.69
C PRO A 132 3.77 0.02 12.19
N THR A 133 3.24 1.16 12.60
CA THR A 133 3.82 2.47 12.28
C THR A 133 5.21 2.66 12.88
N GLY A 134 6.03 3.49 12.26
CA GLY A 134 7.34 3.85 12.78
C GLY A 134 8.42 2.78 12.66
N ILE A 135 8.14 1.64 12.00
CA ILE A 135 9.17 0.65 11.63
C ILE A 135 9.45 0.71 10.15
N PHE A 136 10.68 0.47 9.76
CA PHE A 136 11.00 0.28 8.35
C PHE A 136 10.42 -1.04 7.86
N ARG A 137 9.74 -0.99 6.72
CA ARG A 137 9.21 -2.17 6.01
C ARG A 137 9.45 -2.02 4.51
N GLY A 138 9.51 -3.15 3.87
CA GLY A 138 9.53 -3.28 2.42
C GLY A 138 8.73 -4.51 2.01
N PHE A 139 8.50 -4.64 0.73
CA PHE A 139 7.82 -5.80 0.17
C PHE A 139 8.39 -6.15 -1.20
N GLU A 140 8.26 -7.40 -1.58
CA GLU A 140 8.80 -7.96 -2.82
C GLU A 140 7.81 -8.95 -3.42
N ASN A 141 7.60 -8.87 -4.72
CA ASN A 141 6.89 -9.92 -5.44
C ASN A 141 7.82 -11.13 -5.60
N ILE A 142 7.54 -12.20 -4.87
CA ILE A 142 8.26 -13.48 -4.94
C ILE A 142 7.51 -14.53 -5.75
N GLY A 143 6.40 -14.14 -6.40
CA GLY A 143 5.67 -14.97 -7.34
C GLY A 143 6.40 -15.13 -8.68
N LEU A 144 5.76 -15.83 -9.61
CA LEU A 144 6.29 -16.10 -10.94
C LEU A 144 5.76 -15.13 -12.00
N ASP A 145 4.67 -14.42 -11.67
CA ASP A 145 3.98 -13.50 -12.56
C ASP A 145 3.92 -12.08 -11.97
N TYR A 146 3.44 -11.15 -12.77
CA TYR A 146 3.13 -9.80 -12.29
C TYR A 146 2.12 -9.85 -11.15
N GLY A 147 2.50 -9.31 -10.02
CA GLY A 147 1.68 -9.22 -8.82
C GLY A 147 1.18 -7.80 -8.58
N MET A 148 0.11 -7.69 -7.78
CA MET A 148 -0.48 -6.42 -7.37
C MET A 148 -0.94 -6.46 -5.93
N ILE A 149 -0.60 -5.43 -5.19
CA ILE A 149 -1.11 -5.18 -3.83
C ILE A 149 -1.80 -3.83 -3.79
N MET A 150 -2.86 -3.73 -3.00
CA MET A 150 -3.51 -2.47 -2.67
C MET A 150 -3.00 -1.99 -1.31
N ALA A 151 -2.74 -0.69 -1.18
CA ALA A 151 -2.37 -0.04 0.06
C ALA A 151 -3.45 0.97 0.46
N VAL A 152 -3.88 0.92 1.71
CA VAL A 152 -4.77 1.92 2.32
C VAL A 152 -3.98 2.64 3.41
N LEU A 153 -3.80 3.94 3.24
CA LEU A 153 -3.14 4.80 4.21
C LEU A 153 -4.17 5.66 4.93
N GLY A 154 -4.06 5.75 6.26
CA GLY A 154 -4.88 6.64 7.06
C GLY A 154 -4.50 8.11 6.88
N GLY A 155 -5.48 9.00 7.05
CA GLY A 155 -5.30 10.46 6.94
C GLY A 155 -5.43 11.00 5.51
N ASP A 156 -5.79 12.27 5.40
CA ASP A 156 -5.98 12.96 4.12
C ASP A 156 -4.64 13.34 3.48
N ASP A 157 -3.59 13.51 4.29
CA ASP A 157 -2.24 13.82 3.87
C ASP A 157 -1.36 12.59 3.61
N ALA A 158 -1.96 11.42 3.57
CA ALA A 158 -1.29 10.14 3.41
C ALA A 158 -0.14 9.90 4.42
N GLY A 159 -0.31 10.42 5.65
CA GLY A 159 0.62 10.16 6.74
C GLY A 159 1.87 11.04 6.77
N GLY A 160 1.83 12.19 6.12
CA GLY A 160 2.95 13.12 6.13
C GLY A 160 4.15 12.66 5.31
N GLY A 161 3.95 11.74 4.37
CA GLY A 161 4.98 11.29 3.45
C GLY A 161 5.71 10.00 3.88
N VAL A 162 6.86 9.79 3.28
CA VAL A 162 7.67 8.59 3.43
C VAL A 162 9.00 8.93 4.11
N THR A 163 9.37 8.17 5.13
CA THR A 163 10.73 8.18 5.68
C THR A 163 11.49 6.97 5.14
N TRP A 164 12.53 7.21 4.37
CA TRP A 164 13.36 6.16 3.78
C TRP A 164 14.48 5.72 4.72
N ALA A 165 14.81 4.44 4.67
CA ALA A 165 15.98 3.93 5.37
C ALA A 165 17.26 4.58 4.78
N PRO A 166 18.30 4.85 5.60
CA PRO A 166 19.52 5.54 5.17
C PRO A 166 20.16 4.96 3.91
N GLN A 167 20.29 3.64 3.83
CA GLN A 167 20.86 2.97 2.67
C GLN A 167 20.04 3.16 1.39
N VAL A 168 18.71 3.32 1.48
CA VAL A 168 17.85 3.54 0.31
C VAL A 168 18.13 4.91 -0.31
N ILE A 169 18.32 5.94 0.53
CA ILE A 169 18.66 7.28 0.07
C ILE A 169 20.03 7.28 -0.59
N GLN A 170 21.02 6.57 -0.01
CA GLN A 170 22.35 6.45 -0.56
C GLN A 170 22.36 5.72 -1.90
N ASP A 171 21.73 4.53 -1.95
CA ASP A 171 21.62 3.73 -3.18
C ASP A 171 20.92 4.51 -4.30
N ALA A 172 19.88 5.26 -3.97
CA ALA A 172 19.16 6.07 -4.95
C ALA A 172 20.01 7.18 -5.54
N ALA A 173 20.81 7.87 -4.72
CA ALA A 173 21.73 8.91 -5.17
C ALA A 173 22.80 8.35 -6.12
N GLU A 174 23.34 7.15 -5.83
CA GLU A 174 24.27 6.43 -6.71
C GLU A 174 23.63 6.06 -8.05
N HIS A 175 22.30 5.85 -8.07
CA HIS A 175 21.54 5.54 -9.29
C HIS A 175 20.89 6.78 -9.94
N GLY A 176 21.21 7.97 -9.45
CA GLY A 176 20.85 9.25 -10.09
C GLY A 176 19.53 9.86 -9.66
N LEU A 177 18.87 9.34 -8.62
CA LEU A 177 17.69 9.96 -8.01
C LEU A 177 18.05 10.61 -6.68
N ILE A 178 17.70 11.87 -6.52
CA ILE A 178 17.88 12.64 -5.29
C ILE A 178 16.54 13.13 -4.80
N LEU A 179 16.21 12.82 -3.55
CA LEU A 179 15.06 13.39 -2.86
C LEU A 179 15.48 14.71 -2.21
N GLY A 180 14.79 15.80 -2.54
CA GLY A 180 14.98 17.08 -1.88
C GLY A 180 14.28 17.13 -0.52
N ASP A 181 14.72 18.02 0.36
CA ASP A 181 14.08 18.31 1.65
C ASP A 181 12.64 18.86 1.51
N ASN A 182 12.27 19.25 0.30
CA ASN A 182 10.92 19.60 -0.11
C ASN A 182 10.06 18.37 -0.54
N SER A 183 10.53 17.16 -0.28
CA SER A 183 9.88 15.89 -0.62
C SER A 183 9.62 15.68 -2.12
N LYS A 184 10.43 16.30 -3.00
CA LYS A 184 10.36 16.11 -4.46
C LYS A 184 11.58 15.39 -4.99
N LEU A 185 11.37 14.54 -6.00
CA LEU A 185 12.44 13.84 -6.70
C LEU A 185 13.09 14.71 -7.77
N TYR A 186 14.41 14.58 -7.87
CA TYR A 186 15.24 15.18 -8.90
C TYR A 186 16.06 14.09 -9.59
N ASP A 187 15.88 13.95 -10.89
CA ASP A 187 16.52 12.92 -11.72
C ASP A 187 17.74 13.49 -12.44
N SER A 188 18.92 13.17 -11.93
CA SER A 188 20.18 13.61 -12.52
C SER A 188 20.44 13.01 -13.91
N LYS A 189 19.87 11.83 -14.20
CA LYS A 189 19.94 11.20 -15.54
C LYS A 189 19.13 11.99 -16.58
N LYS A 190 18.13 12.73 -16.14
CA LYS A 190 17.37 13.69 -16.98
C LYS A 190 17.96 15.11 -16.94
N GLY A 191 19.12 15.29 -16.34
CA GLY A 191 19.77 16.59 -16.20
C GLY A 191 19.16 17.50 -15.15
N GLN A 192 18.23 16.99 -14.31
CA GLN A 192 17.65 17.76 -13.24
C GLN A 192 18.67 17.96 -12.11
N LYS A 193 18.63 19.13 -11.50
CA LYS A 193 19.46 19.51 -10.34
C LYS A 193 18.57 20.02 -9.23
N LEU A 194 19.04 19.91 -8.00
CA LEU A 194 18.37 20.56 -6.87
C LEU A 194 18.30 22.06 -7.11
N PRO A 195 17.14 22.69 -6.98
CA PRO A 195 17.01 24.14 -7.08
C PRO A 195 17.81 24.86 -5.97
N GLU A 196 18.09 26.13 -6.19
CA GLU A 196 18.69 26.97 -5.15
C GLU A 196 17.80 26.97 -3.89
N GLY A 197 18.42 26.78 -2.73
CA GLY A 197 17.73 26.72 -1.43
C GLY A 197 17.12 25.36 -1.09
N ILE A 198 17.17 24.37 -1.97
CA ILE A 198 16.74 22.99 -1.68
C ILE A 198 17.99 22.13 -1.43
N SER A 199 18.00 21.45 -0.30
CA SER A 199 19.06 20.50 0.08
C SER A 199 18.58 19.05 -0.14
N PRO A 200 19.49 18.08 -0.28
CA PRO A 200 19.11 16.68 -0.23
C PRO A 200 18.39 16.36 1.08
N MET A 201 17.38 15.49 1.01
CA MET A 201 16.65 15.00 2.18
C MET A 201 17.64 14.48 3.23
N PRO A 202 17.57 14.96 4.49
CA PRO A 202 18.46 14.51 5.54
C PRO A 202 18.32 13.00 5.79
N ILE A 203 19.41 12.31 5.86
CA ILE A 203 19.46 10.91 6.25
C ILE A 203 19.21 10.81 7.76
N LEU A 204 18.42 9.80 8.15
CA LEU A 204 18.15 9.53 9.56
C LEU A 204 19.48 9.25 10.29
N SER A 205 19.72 9.94 11.41
CA SER A 205 20.95 9.76 12.17
C SER A 205 21.01 8.35 12.81
N ASP A 206 22.24 7.87 13.03
CA ASP A 206 22.48 6.57 13.68
C ASP A 206 21.78 6.47 15.04
N GLU A 207 21.73 7.57 15.79
CA GLU A 207 21.04 7.61 17.08
C GLU A 207 19.53 7.37 16.94
N LYS A 208 18.89 8.02 15.95
CA LYS A 208 17.46 7.83 15.65
C LYS A 208 17.20 6.44 15.10
N LEU A 209 18.08 5.98 14.20
CA LEU A 209 17.99 4.64 13.62
C LEU A 209 18.08 3.56 14.70
N ALA A 210 19.00 3.71 15.67
CA ALA A 210 19.17 2.77 16.77
C ALA A 210 17.94 2.66 17.70
N LYS A 211 17.13 3.72 17.75
CA LYS A 211 15.89 3.76 18.56
C LYS A 211 14.67 3.18 17.84
N MET A 212 14.76 2.89 16.53
CA MET A 212 13.64 2.33 15.80
C MET A 212 13.32 0.90 16.27
N PRO A 213 12.04 0.56 16.45
CA PRO A 213 11.64 -0.76 16.85
C PRO A 213 12.02 -1.84 15.82
N GLU A 214 12.39 -3.01 16.30
CA GLU A 214 12.66 -4.19 15.49
C GLU A 214 11.88 -5.41 16.03
N PRO A 215 10.55 -5.38 15.95
CA PRO A 215 9.75 -6.47 16.49
C PRO A 215 9.97 -7.76 15.68
N PRO A 216 10.16 -8.92 16.34
CA PRO A 216 10.30 -10.19 15.66
C PRO A 216 8.98 -10.65 15.04
N ALA A 217 9.05 -11.52 14.05
CA ALA A 217 7.87 -12.01 13.32
C ALA A 217 6.81 -12.64 14.23
N ILE A 218 7.24 -13.31 15.30
CA ILE A 218 6.32 -13.92 16.28
C ILE A 218 5.42 -12.90 16.98
N ASP A 219 5.86 -11.66 17.11
CA ASP A 219 5.08 -10.60 17.76
C ASP A 219 4.19 -9.85 16.73
N VAL A 220 4.61 -9.78 15.47
CA VAL A 220 3.90 -9.05 14.41
C VAL A 220 2.82 -9.91 13.77
N ILE A 221 3.15 -11.11 13.29
CA ILE A 221 2.25 -11.92 12.47
C ILE A 221 0.90 -12.19 13.18
N PRO A 222 0.84 -12.65 14.45
CA PRO A 222 -0.44 -12.96 15.07
C PRO A 222 -1.37 -11.77 15.31
N ARG A 223 -0.82 -10.55 15.26
CA ARG A 223 -1.54 -9.32 15.58
C ARG A 223 -1.86 -8.46 14.36
N HIS A 224 -1.11 -8.66 13.28
CA HIS A 224 -1.11 -7.74 12.16
C HIS A 224 -1.37 -8.42 10.81
N VAL A 225 -1.48 -9.75 10.77
CA VAL A 225 -1.75 -10.51 9.54
C VAL A 225 -3.07 -11.25 9.65
N ALA A 226 -3.93 -11.09 8.64
CA ALA A 226 -5.09 -11.95 8.45
C ALA A 226 -4.91 -12.77 7.19
N ARG A 227 -5.08 -14.07 7.32
CA ARG A 227 -5.04 -14.99 6.21
C ARG A 227 -6.42 -15.13 5.59
N TYR A 228 -6.49 -15.00 4.27
CA TYR A 228 -7.74 -15.21 3.54
C TYR A 228 -8.36 -16.59 3.80
N LEU A 229 -7.54 -17.63 3.86
CA LEU A 229 -8.01 -18.98 4.16
C LEU A 229 -8.59 -19.13 5.57
N ASP A 230 -8.04 -18.40 6.55
CA ASP A 230 -8.61 -18.38 7.90
C ASP A 230 -9.94 -17.65 7.94
N LEU A 231 -10.10 -16.64 7.06
CA LEU A 231 -11.33 -15.86 6.92
C LEU A 231 -12.40 -16.60 6.14
N MET A 232 -12.03 -17.29 5.09
CA MET A 232 -12.93 -18.14 4.31
C MET A 232 -13.55 -19.23 5.17
N GLY A 233 -13.06 -19.33 6.35
CA GLY A 233 -13.57 -20.10 7.46
C GLY A 233 -14.42 -21.22 7.02
N LEU A 234 -13.97 -22.14 6.72
CA LEU A 234 -14.64 -23.37 6.75
C LEU A 234 -16.00 -23.22 7.39
N ALA A 235 -17.01 -23.08 6.60
CA ALA A 235 -18.38 -22.82 7.00
C ALA A 235 -18.70 -23.42 8.38
N GLY A 236 -18.88 -22.61 9.38
CA GLY A 236 -19.17 -23.00 10.75
C GLY A 236 -17.99 -23.46 11.62
N LYS A 237 -16.76 -23.47 11.13
CA LYS A 237 -15.53 -23.82 11.91
C LYS A 237 -14.54 -22.67 12.07
N SER A 238 -14.83 -21.52 11.47
CA SER A 238 -13.95 -20.37 11.58
C SER A 238 -14.01 -19.77 12.99
N PRO A 239 -12.86 -19.36 13.55
CA PRO A 239 -12.83 -18.59 14.79
C PRO A 239 -13.65 -17.30 14.73
N ILE A 240 -13.95 -16.78 13.54
CA ILE A 240 -14.80 -15.61 13.32
C ILE A 240 -16.25 -15.87 13.74
N LYS A 241 -16.73 -17.10 13.71
CA LYS A 241 -18.05 -17.47 14.24
C LYS A 241 -18.26 -17.02 15.69
N VAL A 242 -17.18 -16.98 16.47
CA VAL A 242 -17.19 -16.51 17.85
C VAL A 242 -17.40 -15.00 17.96
N ILE A 243 -17.18 -14.26 16.89
CA ILE A 243 -17.24 -12.80 16.87
C ILE A 243 -18.65 -12.31 16.47
N GLY A 244 -19.41 -13.12 15.74
CA GLY A 244 -20.79 -12.82 15.38
C GLY A 244 -21.41 -13.97 14.59
N GLU A 245 -22.33 -14.70 15.23
CA GLU A 245 -22.93 -15.89 14.60
C GLU A 245 -23.62 -15.55 13.26
N ASP A 246 -24.18 -14.36 13.18
CA ASP A 246 -24.87 -13.88 11.98
C ASP A 246 -23.96 -13.41 10.85
N ALA A 247 -22.71 -13.09 11.16
CA ALA A 247 -21.71 -12.65 10.17
C ALA A 247 -21.13 -13.81 9.35
N MET A 248 -21.43 -15.03 9.74
CA MET A 248 -20.83 -16.25 9.16
C MET A 248 -21.65 -16.91 8.08
N LEU A 249 -22.80 -16.37 7.75
CA LEU A 249 -23.61 -16.93 6.69
C LEU A 249 -23.06 -16.49 5.34
N PRO A 250 -22.68 -17.42 4.44
CA PRO A 250 -22.06 -17.11 3.16
C PRO A 250 -22.88 -16.20 2.24
N ASP A 251 -24.18 -16.10 2.51
CA ASP A 251 -25.15 -15.35 1.76
C ASP A 251 -25.46 -13.97 2.37
N LYS A 252 -24.84 -13.61 3.51
CA LYS A 252 -25.02 -12.29 4.12
C LYS A 252 -23.96 -11.31 3.63
N PRO A 253 -24.35 -10.29 2.85
CA PRO A 253 -23.44 -9.20 2.52
C PRO A 253 -23.00 -8.48 3.81
N GLY A 254 -21.74 -8.17 3.95
CA GLY A 254 -21.23 -7.45 5.12
C GLY A 254 -20.34 -8.27 6.05
N PHE A 255 -20.22 -9.56 5.83
CA PHE A 255 -19.24 -10.38 6.55
C PHE A 255 -17.80 -9.80 6.46
N GLU A 256 -17.38 -9.47 5.28
CA GLU A 256 -16.07 -8.84 5.03
C GLU A 256 -15.99 -7.45 5.64
N MET A 257 -17.07 -6.69 5.59
CA MET A 257 -17.18 -5.37 6.21
C MET A 257 -17.01 -5.43 7.72
N ASP A 258 -17.70 -6.35 8.38
CA ASP A 258 -17.58 -6.54 9.83
C ASP A 258 -16.16 -6.94 10.23
N PHE A 259 -15.53 -7.77 9.43
CA PHE A 259 -14.15 -8.18 9.65
C PHE A 259 -13.20 -6.99 9.53
N ILE A 260 -13.27 -6.22 8.45
CA ILE A 260 -12.45 -5.03 8.24
C ILE A 260 -12.71 -3.99 9.34
N THR A 261 -13.96 -3.74 9.67
CA THR A 261 -14.33 -2.77 10.71
C THR A 261 -13.82 -3.17 12.07
N ARG A 262 -13.93 -4.43 12.44
CA ARG A 262 -13.42 -4.93 13.72
C ARG A 262 -11.89 -4.94 13.78
N GLY A 263 -11.24 -5.24 12.68
CA GLY A 263 -9.80 -5.10 12.55
C GLY A 263 -9.34 -3.66 12.78
N SER A 264 -10.02 -2.69 12.20
CA SER A 264 -9.73 -1.27 12.38
C SER A 264 -10.11 -0.73 13.76
N SER A 265 -11.11 -1.31 14.42
CA SER A 265 -11.55 -0.90 15.76
C SER A 265 -10.82 -1.57 16.91
N GLY A 266 -9.89 -2.43 16.65
CA GLY A 266 -9.00 -2.99 17.67
C GLY A 266 -9.47 -4.29 18.34
N SER A 267 -10.47 -4.97 17.83
CA SER A 267 -10.99 -6.16 18.53
C SER A 267 -10.30 -7.47 18.14
N ALA A 268 -9.99 -7.69 16.88
CA ALA A 268 -9.26 -8.91 16.47
C ALA A 268 -7.83 -8.61 15.98
N TRP A 269 -7.60 -7.38 15.59
CA TRP A 269 -6.39 -6.92 14.91
C TRP A 269 -5.56 -5.98 15.76
N ALA A 270 -6.20 -5.13 16.57
CA ALA A 270 -5.44 -4.22 17.39
C ALA A 270 -4.86 -4.96 18.60
N PRO A 271 -3.63 -4.69 18.95
CA PRO A 271 -3.08 -5.15 20.21
C PRO A 271 -3.95 -4.57 21.34
N ARG A 272 -4.43 -5.42 22.21
CA ARG A 272 -4.96 -5.00 23.51
C ARG A 272 -3.81 -4.62 24.40
#